data_79e67351e2b8c257626966bb09e6131c
#
_entry.id   79e67351e2b8c257626966bb09e6131c
#
_cell.length_a   1.000
_cell.length_b   1.000
_cell.length_c   1.000
_cell.angle_alpha   90.00
_cell.angle_beta   90.00
_cell.angle_gamma   90.00
#
_symmetry.space_group_name_H-M   'P 1'
#
loop_
_entity.id
_entity.type
_entity.pdbx_description
1 polymer ?
#
loop_
_entity_poly.entity_id
_entity_poly.type
_entity_poly.pdbx_seq_one_letter_code
_entity_poly.pdbx_strand_id
1 'polypeptide(L)'
;MLGARPIDIFAFESFGEDWVTDITKQLKVEATTHKAGYGQLPDLSKARKEADIVFTWNGTTSGVKVPNGDWIADDREGLTFCDATSAVFAMPIPWNKIDVLSYSWQKVLGGEGAHGILILSPRAIERLKTYTPKWPMPKLFRMAKGGEVTEGIFEGETINTPSMLATEDYIDALGWVEVDVSE
;
A
#
# COMPACT_ATOMS: atom_id res chain seq x y z
N MET A 1 10.42 3.42 3.38
CA MET A 1 10.57 1.96 3.55
C MET A 1 11.21 1.28 2.35
N LEU A 2 10.89 1.69 1.12
CA LEU A 2 11.52 1.17 -0.11
C LEU A 2 12.99 1.58 -0.24
N GLY A 3 13.81 0.74 -0.92
CA GLY A 3 15.23 0.99 -1.18
C GLY A 3 16.20 0.36 -0.17
N ALA A 4 15.69 -0.30 0.87
CA ALA A 4 16.51 -1.10 1.78
C ALA A 4 16.89 -2.46 1.18
N ARG A 5 16.08 -2.96 0.24
CA ARG A 5 16.23 -4.24 -0.46
C ARG A 5 15.98 -4.07 -1.96
N PRO A 6 16.36 -5.05 -2.81
CA PRO A 6 15.89 -5.10 -4.19
C PRO A 6 14.37 -4.94 -4.25
N ILE A 7 13.85 -4.44 -5.36
CA ILE A 7 12.41 -4.20 -5.52
C ILE A 7 11.91 -4.93 -6.77
N ASP A 8 10.81 -5.68 -6.63
CA ASP A 8 10.02 -6.24 -7.70
C ASP A 8 8.69 -5.51 -7.79
N ILE A 9 8.40 -4.88 -8.94
CA ILE A 9 7.15 -4.18 -9.19
C ILE A 9 6.33 -4.97 -10.21
N PHE A 10 5.10 -5.34 -9.85
CA PHE A 10 4.16 -6.01 -10.75
C PHE A 10 3.13 -5.00 -11.24
N ALA A 11 3.26 -4.57 -12.49
CA ALA A 11 2.43 -3.54 -13.10
C ALA A 11 1.61 -4.11 -14.27
N PHE A 12 0.29 -3.93 -14.25
CA PHE A 12 -0.62 -4.49 -15.24
C PHE A 12 -1.77 -3.53 -15.64
N GLU A 13 -1.71 -2.28 -15.20
CA GLU A 13 -2.62 -1.22 -15.61
C GLU A 13 -2.09 0.17 -15.18
N SER A 14 -2.84 1.26 -15.44
CA SER A 14 -2.36 2.63 -15.28
C SER A 14 -1.83 2.96 -13.88
N PHE A 15 -2.57 2.59 -12.82
CA PHE A 15 -2.13 2.89 -11.44
C PHE A 15 -0.87 2.12 -11.04
N GLY A 16 -0.72 0.86 -11.51
CA GLY A 16 0.53 0.12 -11.35
C GLY A 16 1.69 0.77 -12.09
N GLU A 17 1.46 1.34 -13.27
CA GLU A 17 2.49 2.09 -14.02
C GLU A 17 2.87 3.41 -13.32
N ASP A 18 1.94 4.06 -12.63
CA ASP A 18 2.24 5.24 -11.81
C ASP A 18 3.20 4.86 -10.67
N TRP A 19 3.00 3.74 -9.98
CA TRP A 19 3.95 3.20 -9.00
C TRP A 19 5.33 2.94 -9.59
N VAL A 20 5.41 2.38 -10.80
CA VAL A 20 6.70 2.20 -11.52
C VAL A 20 7.37 3.55 -11.73
N THR A 21 6.61 4.54 -12.21
CA THR A 21 7.13 5.89 -12.47
C THR A 21 7.63 6.56 -11.20
N ASP A 22 6.85 6.52 -10.13
CA ASP A 22 7.22 7.12 -8.86
C ASP A 22 8.49 6.49 -8.27
N ILE A 23 8.59 5.17 -8.26
CA ILE A 23 9.75 4.48 -7.71
C ILE A 23 10.99 4.71 -8.58
N THR A 24 10.88 4.55 -9.90
CA THR A 24 12.06 4.55 -10.77
C THR A 24 12.47 5.94 -11.25
N LYS A 25 11.52 6.86 -11.46
CA LYS A 25 11.79 8.20 -12.01
C LYS A 25 11.83 9.28 -10.95
N GLN A 26 10.92 9.25 -9.97
CA GLN A 26 10.84 10.27 -8.92
C GLN A 26 11.80 9.95 -7.77
N LEU A 27 11.67 8.78 -7.16
CA LEU A 27 12.57 8.35 -6.08
C LEU A 27 13.93 7.90 -6.59
N LYS A 28 14.07 7.60 -7.88
CA LYS A 28 15.31 7.11 -8.53
C LYS A 28 15.87 5.87 -7.85
N VAL A 29 14.99 4.98 -7.44
CA VAL A 29 15.36 3.68 -6.87
C VAL A 29 15.32 2.63 -7.98
N GLU A 30 16.36 1.81 -8.06
CA GLU A 30 16.40 0.69 -9.01
C GLU A 30 15.37 -0.37 -8.63
N ALA A 31 14.62 -0.84 -9.61
CA ALA A 31 13.62 -1.87 -9.44
C ALA A 31 13.52 -2.77 -10.68
N THR A 32 13.21 -4.03 -10.47
CA THR A 32 12.81 -4.95 -11.53
C THR A 32 11.32 -4.82 -11.77
N THR A 33 10.92 -4.42 -12.97
CA THR A 33 9.50 -4.28 -13.32
C THR A 33 9.03 -5.47 -14.13
N HIS A 34 8.01 -6.16 -13.62
CA HIS A 34 7.30 -7.25 -14.28
C HIS A 34 6.02 -6.70 -14.89
N LYS A 35 5.90 -6.77 -16.22
CA LYS A 35 4.77 -6.23 -16.99
C LYS A 35 4.09 -7.30 -17.82
N ALA A 36 2.82 -7.07 -18.12
CA ALA A 36 2.04 -7.81 -19.09
C ALA A 36 1.27 -6.84 -20.00
N GLY A 37 0.58 -7.35 -21.00
CA GLY A 37 -0.34 -6.53 -21.80
C GLY A 37 -1.46 -5.97 -20.95
N TYR A 38 -2.05 -4.86 -21.40
CA TYR A 38 -3.19 -4.26 -20.70
C TYR A 38 -4.30 -5.30 -20.48
N GLY A 39 -4.81 -5.39 -19.26
CA GLY A 39 -5.82 -6.38 -18.90
C GLY A 39 -5.28 -7.80 -18.66
N GLN A 40 -3.98 -7.98 -18.53
CA GLN A 40 -3.34 -9.26 -18.23
C GLN A 40 -2.41 -9.14 -17.03
N LEU A 41 -2.38 -10.17 -16.17
CA LEU A 41 -1.42 -10.23 -15.08
C LEU A 41 -0.02 -10.60 -15.60
N PRO A 42 1.03 -9.96 -15.09
CA PRO A 42 2.40 -10.44 -15.28
C PRO A 42 2.59 -11.79 -14.56
N ASP A 43 3.66 -12.47 -14.90
CA ASP A 43 4.04 -13.73 -14.24
C ASP A 43 4.42 -13.48 -12.77
N LEU A 44 3.49 -13.73 -11.86
CA LEU A 44 3.64 -13.51 -10.42
C LEU A 44 4.65 -14.47 -9.78
N SER A 45 4.99 -15.60 -10.43
CA SER A 45 5.98 -16.56 -9.94
C SER A 45 7.41 -15.99 -9.92
N LYS A 46 7.62 -14.86 -10.59
CA LYS A 46 8.90 -14.13 -10.61
C LYS A 46 9.17 -13.29 -9.36
N ALA A 47 8.24 -13.25 -8.40
CA ALA A 47 8.45 -12.57 -7.13
C ALA A 47 9.61 -13.21 -6.36
N ARG A 48 10.64 -12.42 -6.07
CA ARG A 48 11.83 -12.88 -5.35
C ARG A 48 11.62 -12.75 -3.84
N LYS A 49 12.03 -13.75 -3.08
CA LYS A 49 11.88 -13.76 -1.61
C LYS A 49 12.68 -12.65 -0.92
N GLU A 50 13.85 -12.32 -1.43
CA GLU A 50 14.73 -11.29 -0.89
C GLU A 50 14.32 -9.87 -1.26
N ALA A 51 13.42 -9.69 -2.23
CA ALA A 51 12.99 -8.39 -2.72
C ALA A 51 11.74 -7.87 -2.00
N ASP A 52 11.64 -6.56 -1.88
CA ASP A 52 10.39 -5.90 -1.60
C ASP A 52 9.47 -6.03 -2.82
N ILE A 53 8.20 -6.38 -2.62
CA ILE A 53 7.22 -6.56 -3.68
C ILE A 53 6.27 -5.36 -3.68
N VAL A 54 6.02 -4.75 -4.85
CA VAL A 54 5.07 -3.64 -5.02
C VAL A 54 4.07 -4.00 -6.10
N PHE A 55 2.78 -3.89 -5.80
CA PHE A 55 1.73 -4.18 -6.77
C PHE A 55 0.39 -3.51 -6.39
N THR A 56 -0.53 -3.40 -7.34
CA THR A 56 -1.94 -3.07 -7.10
C THR A 56 -2.74 -4.36 -6.92
N TRP A 57 -3.69 -4.41 -5.98
CA TRP A 57 -4.53 -5.60 -5.79
C TRP A 57 -5.39 -5.89 -7.02
N ASN A 58 -5.94 -4.83 -7.59
CA ASN A 58 -6.73 -4.91 -8.83
C ASN A 58 -6.51 -3.67 -9.69
N GLY A 59 -6.70 -3.82 -10.99
CA GLY A 59 -6.69 -2.75 -11.96
C GLY A 59 -8.08 -2.14 -12.09
N THR A 60 -8.27 -0.95 -11.56
CA THR A 60 -9.57 -0.24 -11.58
C THR A 60 -10.10 -0.04 -13.00
N THR A 61 -9.22 0.22 -13.97
CA THR A 61 -9.62 0.49 -15.36
C THR A 61 -9.73 -0.76 -16.21
N SER A 62 -8.99 -1.81 -15.89
CA SER A 62 -8.92 -3.05 -16.68
C SER A 62 -9.81 -4.17 -16.14
N GLY A 63 -10.21 -4.11 -14.87
CA GLY A 63 -10.94 -5.19 -14.20
C GLY A 63 -10.07 -6.39 -13.81
N VAL A 64 -8.77 -6.35 -14.10
CA VAL A 64 -7.83 -7.42 -13.71
C VAL A 64 -7.55 -7.35 -12.23
N LYS A 65 -7.46 -8.50 -11.56
CA LYS A 65 -7.01 -8.57 -10.16
C LYS A 65 -6.04 -9.73 -9.96
N VAL A 66 -5.20 -9.64 -8.94
CA VAL A 66 -4.42 -10.79 -8.48
C VAL A 66 -5.38 -11.85 -7.92
N PRO A 67 -5.12 -13.15 -8.17
CA PRO A 67 -6.07 -14.21 -7.79
C PRO A 67 -6.19 -14.38 -6.26
N ASN A 68 -5.06 -14.31 -5.56
CA ASN A 68 -4.93 -14.50 -4.11
C ASN A 68 -3.53 -14.06 -3.65
N GLY A 69 -3.14 -14.41 -2.42
CA GLY A 69 -1.80 -14.13 -1.86
C GLY A 69 -0.80 -15.30 -1.95
N ASP A 70 -1.15 -16.43 -2.58
CA ASP A 70 -0.33 -17.66 -2.54
C ASP A 70 1.02 -17.52 -3.26
N TRP A 71 1.11 -16.61 -4.22
CA TRP A 71 2.34 -16.28 -4.93
C TRP A 71 3.37 -15.52 -4.08
N ILE A 72 2.94 -14.97 -2.93
CA ILE A 72 3.79 -14.27 -1.98
C ILE A 72 4.31 -15.28 -0.95
N ALA A 73 5.62 -15.52 -0.96
CA ALA A 73 6.25 -16.52 -0.10
C ALA A 73 6.06 -16.19 1.39
N ASP A 74 5.78 -17.20 2.21
CA ASP A 74 5.65 -17.03 3.67
C ASP A 74 7.00 -16.71 4.33
N ASP A 75 8.07 -17.29 3.83
CA ASP A 75 9.45 -17.12 4.28
C ASP A 75 10.17 -15.95 3.58
N ARG A 76 9.42 -14.99 3.04
CA ARG A 76 9.98 -13.81 2.37
C ARG A 76 10.76 -12.93 3.34
N GLU A 77 11.87 -12.41 2.88
CA GLU A 77 12.69 -11.44 3.62
C GLU A 77 12.26 -9.99 3.34
N GLY A 78 11.81 -9.72 2.11
CA GLY A 78 11.30 -8.42 1.69
C GLY A 78 9.94 -8.10 2.27
N LEU A 79 9.51 -6.85 2.17
CA LEU A 79 8.16 -6.38 2.52
C LEU A 79 7.25 -6.42 1.30
N THR A 80 5.97 -6.64 1.53
CA THR A 80 4.93 -6.61 0.49
C THR A 80 4.12 -5.32 0.59
N PHE A 81 4.20 -4.49 -0.45
CA PHE A 81 3.49 -3.22 -0.59
C PHE A 81 2.33 -3.42 -1.57
N CYS A 82 1.13 -3.21 -1.10
CA CYS A 82 -0.09 -3.39 -1.88
C CYS A 82 -0.92 -2.11 -1.91
N ASP A 83 -1.15 -1.57 -3.09
CA ASP A 83 -2.22 -0.61 -3.29
C ASP A 83 -3.53 -1.37 -3.45
N ALA A 84 -4.39 -1.27 -2.45
CA ALA A 84 -5.70 -1.91 -2.41
C ALA A 84 -6.84 -0.89 -2.39
N THR A 85 -6.60 0.30 -2.95
CA THR A 85 -7.52 1.45 -2.87
C THR A 85 -8.94 1.09 -3.33
N SER A 86 -9.10 0.28 -4.35
CA SER A 86 -10.43 -0.15 -4.83
C SER A 86 -10.79 -1.58 -4.43
N ALA A 87 -9.99 -2.23 -3.58
CA ALA A 87 -10.20 -3.61 -3.15
C ALA A 87 -10.67 -3.73 -1.71
N VAL A 88 -10.13 -2.93 -0.80
CA VAL A 88 -10.48 -2.97 0.63
C VAL A 88 -11.98 -2.78 0.80
N PHE A 89 -12.58 -3.59 1.65
CA PHE A 89 -14.02 -3.73 1.90
C PHE A 89 -14.86 -4.33 0.75
N ALA A 90 -14.28 -4.52 -0.45
CA ALA A 90 -14.96 -5.16 -1.58
C ALA A 90 -14.43 -6.56 -1.90
N MET A 91 -13.20 -6.85 -1.50
CA MET A 91 -12.51 -8.08 -1.86
C MET A 91 -11.76 -8.66 -0.65
N PRO A 92 -11.63 -9.98 -0.54
CA PRO A 92 -10.78 -10.60 0.49
C PRO A 92 -9.32 -10.16 0.31
N ILE A 93 -8.69 -9.72 1.40
CA ILE A 93 -7.27 -9.35 1.45
C ILE A 93 -6.53 -10.36 2.34
N PRO A 94 -5.44 -10.99 1.85
CA PRO A 94 -4.64 -11.91 2.66
C PRO A 94 -3.72 -11.13 3.61
N TRP A 95 -4.24 -10.68 4.73
CA TRP A 95 -3.55 -9.79 5.67
C TRP A 95 -2.20 -10.32 6.14
N ASN A 96 -2.05 -11.63 6.26
CA ASN A 96 -0.78 -12.28 6.64
C ASN A 96 0.31 -12.20 5.54
N LYS A 97 -0.06 -11.82 4.32
CA LYS A 97 0.85 -11.67 3.18
C LYS A 97 1.24 -10.21 2.89
N ILE A 98 0.52 -9.25 3.45
CA ILE A 98 0.70 -7.83 3.15
C ILE A 98 1.39 -7.15 4.34
N ASP A 99 2.46 -6.39 4.08
CA ASP A 99 3.19 -5.65 5.10
C ASP A 99 2.82 -4.16 5.11
N VAL A 100 2.55 -3.60 3.93
CA VAL A 100 2.14 -2.21 3.75
C VAL A 100 0.96 -2.19 2.79
N LEU A 101 -0.20 -1.81 3.27
CA LEU A 101 -1.39 -1.65 2.44
C LEU A 101 -1.80 -0.20 2.42
N SER A 102 -2.06 0.33 1.22
CA SER A 102 -2.64 1.66 1.05
C SER A 102 -4.06 1.57 0.51
N TYR A 103 -4.93 2.44 1.04
CA TYR A 103 -6.26 2.67 0.47
C TYR A 103 -6.73 4.09 0.76
N SER A 104 -7.85 4.47 0.20
CA SER A 104 -8.46 5.79 0.37
C SER A 104 -9.97 5.67 0.46
N TRP A 105 -10.63 6.69 1.01
CA TRP A 105 -12.04 6.63 1.41
C TRP A 105 -13.04 6.68 0.25
N GLN A 106 -12.63 7.17 -0.93
CA GLN A 106 -13.53 7.44 -2.05
C GLN A 106 -14.00 6.21 -2.86
N LYS A 107 -13.70 5.01 -2.44
CA LYS A 107 -14.13 3.78 -3.13
C LYS A 107 -15.32 3.15 -2.41
N VAL A 108 -15.16 1.98 -1.83
CA VAL A 108 -16.26 1.25 -1.19
C VAL A 108 -16.91 2.03 -0.06
N LEU A 109 -16.13 2.78 0.70
CA LEU A 109 -16.64 3.60 1.80
C LEU A 109 -17.40 4.87 1.35
N GLY A 110 -17.40 5.19 0.06
CA GLY A 110 -18.22 6.26 -0.51
C GLY A 110 -17.84 7.69 -0.15
N GLY A 111 -16.73 7.89 0.58
CA GLY A 111 -16.27 9.20 0.99
C GLY A 111 -15.53 9.97 -0.13
N GLU A 112 -15.02 11.14 0.21
CA GLU A 112 -14.21 11.95 -0.69
C GLU A 112 -12.76 11.43 -0.79
N GLY A 113 -12.08 11.68 -1.92
CA GLY A 113 -10.68 11.32 -2.16
C GLY A 113 -9.65 12.18 -1.41
N ALA A 114 -9.95 12.57 -0.18
CA ALA A 114 -9.17 13.54 0.59
C ALA A 114 -8.14 12.88 1.52
N HIS A 115 -8.32 11.62 1.89
CA HIS A 115 -7.53 10.95 2.91
C HIS A 115 -7.03 9.59 2.44
N GLY A 116 -5.72 9.36 2.59
CA GLY A 116 -5.09 8.07 2.38
C GLY A 116 -4.81 7.37 3.71
N ILE A 117 -5.08 6.09 3.76
CA ILE A 117 -4.81 5.24 4.91
C ILE A 117 -3.66 4.29 4.58
N LEU A 118 -2.75 4.10 5.53
CA LEU A 118 -1.73 3.06 5.51
C LEU A 118 -1.97 2.08 6.65
N ILE A 119 -2.04 0.80 6.30
CA ILE A 119 -2.01 -0.28 7.28
C ILE A 119 -0.63 -0.90 7.23
N LEU A 120 0.02 -1.02 8.38
CA LEU A 120 1.40 -1.47 8.51
C LEU A 120 1.49 -2.73 9.37
N SER A 121 2.18 -3.75 8.87
CA SER A 121 2.53 -4.92 9.66
C SER A 121 3.63 -4.60 10.69
N PRO A 122 3.81 -5.44 11.72
CA PRO A 122 4.96 -5.30 12.64
C PRO A 122 6.31 -5.30 11.91
N ARG A 123 6.44 -6.04 10.81
CA ARG A 123 7.66 -6.05 9.96
C ARG A 123 7.90 -4.70 9.29
N ALA A 124 6.83 -4.04 8.83
CA ALA A 124 6.93 -2.70 8.24
C ALA A 124 7.33 -1.66 9.30
N ILE A 125 6.80 -1.76 10.51
CA ILE A 125 7.18 -0.91 11.65
C ILE A 125 8.67 -1.10 11.98
N GLU A 126 9.15 -2.33 12.03
CA GLU A 126 10.58 -2.59 12.27
C GLU A 126 11.47 -2.01 11.16
N ARG A 127 11.03 -2.08 9.90
CA ARG A 127 11.71 -1.44 8.78
C ARG A 127 11.76 0.09 8.93
N LEU A 128 10.71 0.74 9.46
CA LEU A 128 10.71 2.18 9.73
C LEU A 128 11.75 2.58 10.77
N LYS A 129 12.01 1.74 11.77
CA LYS A 129 13.01 1.99 12.81
C LYS A 129 14.44 1.79 12.29
N THR A 130 14.65 0.83 11.41
CA THR A 130 15.98 0.36 11.00
C THR A 130 16.49 0.92 9.68
N TYR A 131 15.63 1.55 8.88
CA TYR A 131 16.00 2.08 7.56
C TYR A 131 15.65 3.55 7.41
N THR A 132 16.65 4.37 7.08
CA THR A 132 16.48 5.77 6.70
C THR A 132 16.67 5.93 5.19
N PRO A 133 15.68 6.48 4.45
CA PRO A 133 15.82 6.76 3.03
C PRO A 133 16.98 7.72 2.74
N LYS A 134 17.63 7.56 1.58
CA LYS A 134 18.75 8.41 1.14
C LYS A 134 18.30 9.81 0.68
N TRP A 135 17.01 9.98 0.41
CA TRP A 135 16.42 11.26 -0.03
C TRP A 135 15.74 11.96 1.14
N PRO A 136 15.68 13.30 1.09
CA PRO A 136 14.96 14.05 2.11
C PRO A 136 13.44 13.76 2.05
N MET A 137 12.86 13.48 3.21
CA MET A 137 11.43 13.19 3.33
C MET A 137 10.66 14.46 3.69
N PRO A 138 9.65 14.86 2.90
CA PRO A 138 8.69 15.88 3.32
C PRO A 138 8.02 15.52 4.65
N LYS A 139 7.65 16.55 5.45
CA LYS A 139 7.05 16.32 6.78
C LYS A 139 5.86 15.36 6.73
N LEU A 140 5.02 15.48 5.71
CA LEU A 140 3.84 14.65 5.49
C LEU A 140 4.14 13.13 5.46
N PHE A 141 5.32 12.73 4.99
CA PHE A 141 5.70 11.32 4.83
C PHE A 141 6.65 10.82 5.91
N ARG A 142 6.97 11.64 6.92
CA ARG A 142 7.89 11.25 8.00
C ARG A 142 7.12 10.47 9.06
N MET A 143 7.24 9.17 9.02
CA MET A 143 6.64 8.25 10.01
C MET A 143 7.64 7.83 11.09
N ALA A 144 8.91 8.18 10.93
CA ALA A 144 9.96 7.87 11.92
C ALA A 144 11.01 8.97 11.93
N LYS A 145 11.67 9.15 13.08
CA LYS A 145 12.78 10.09 13.29
C LYS A 145 13.80 9.48 14.25
N GLY A 146 15.07 9.40 13.81
CA GLY A 146 16.16 8.91 14.65
C GLY A 146 16.01 7.44 15.11
N GLY A 147 15.36 6.59 14.30
CA GLY A 147 15.11 5.19 14.66
C GLY A 147 13.86 4.95 15.50
N GLU A 148 13.16 6.03 15.87
CA GLU A 148 11.90 5.94 16.62
C GLU A 148 10.71 6.26 15.71
N VAL A 149 9.66 5.47 15.81
CA VAL A 149 8.40 5.72 15.09
C VAL A 149 7.66 6.89 15.73
N THR A 150 7.05 7.73 14.92
CA THR A 150 6.20 8.82 15.40
C THR A 150 4.85 8.21 15.84
N GLU A 151 4.74 7.85 17.11
CA GLU A 151 3.60 7.09 17.65
C GLU A 151 2.27 7.84 17.52
N GLY A 152 2.28 9.17 17.63
CA GLY A 152 1.08 10.00 17.51
C GLY A 152 0.29 9.78 16.22
N ILE A 153 0.94 9.36 15.10
CA ILE A 153 0.21 9.04 13.86
C ILE A 153 -0.71 7.82 14.00
N PHE A 154 -0.46 6.95 14.97
CA PHE A 154 -1.32 5.80 15.29
C PHE A 154 -2.34 6.11 16.37
N GLU A 155 -2.26 7.30 16.96
CA GLU A 155 -3.14 7.81 18.03
C GLU A 155 -4.05 8.92 17.54
N GLY A 156 -4.08 9.17 16.22
CA GLY A 156 -4.93 10.18 15.60
C GLY A 156 -4.32 11.59 15.52
N GLU A 157 -3.02 11.76 15.79
CA GLU A 157 -2.36 13.03 15.51
C GLU A 157 -2.35 13.34 14.01
N THR A 158 -2.74 14.55 13.66
CA THR A 158 -2.76 15.04 12.29
C THR A 158 -1.77 16.19 12.09
N ILE A 159 -1.21 16.31 10.89
CA ILE A 159 -0.30 17.41 10.53
C ILE A 159 -1.04 18.75 10.49
N ASN A 160 -2.26 18.73 9.99
CA ASN A 160 -3.16 19.88 9.85
C ASN A 160 -4.54 19.48 10.34
N THR A 161 -5.41 20.45 10.58
CA THR A 161 -6.82 20.22 10.89
C THR A 161 -7.45 19.41 9.73
N PRO A 162 -8.01 18.22 10.01
CA PRO A 162 -8.69 17.44 8.99
C PRO A 162 -10.01 18.09 8.57
N SER A 163 -10.55 17.69 7.42
CA SER A 163 -11.92 18.03 7.05
C SER A 163 -12.89 17.29 7.98
N MET A 164 -13.60 18.02 8.81
CA MET A 164 -14.58 17.44 9.75
C MET A 164 -15.71 16.71 9.01
N LEU A 165 -16.19 17.26 7.90
CA LEU A 165 -17.22 16.62 7.08
C LEU A 165 -16.75 15.26 6.56
N ALA A 166 -15.57 15.21 5.94
CA ALA A 166 -15.01 13.96 5.44
C ALA A 166 -14.73 12.94 6.57
N THR A 167 -14.41 13.42 7.78
CA THR A 167 -14.20 12.56 8.95
C THR A 167 -15.51 11.95 9.42
N GLU A 168 -16.59 12.73 9.51
CA GLU A 168 -17.92 12.23 9.89
C GLU A 168 -18.46 11.22 8.86
N ASP A 169 -18.33 11.50 7.56
CA ASP A 169 -18.69 10.55 6.50
C ASP A 169 -17.95 9.23 6.63
N TYR A 170 -16.65 9.29 7.00
CA TYR A 170 -15.84 8.09 7.19
C TYR A 170 -16.25 7.29 8.44
N ILE A 171 -16.58 7.96 9.54
CA ILE A 171 -17.08 7.32 10.77
C ILE A 171 -18.40 6.60 10.49
N ASP A 172 -19.32 7.25 9.77
CA ASP A 172 -20.60 6.63 9.37
C ASP A 172 -20.39 5.40 8.50
N ALA A 173 -19.50 5.51 7.48
CA ALA A 173 -19.16 4.41 6.62
C ALA A 173 -18.50 3.22 7.36
N LEU A 174 -17.67 3.47 8.36
CA LEU A 174 -17.11 2.41 9.21
C LEU A 174 -18.18 1.73 10.05
N GLY A 175 -19.14 2.47 10.58
CA GLY A 175 -20.29 1.92 11.30
C GLY A 175 -21.11 0.96 10.40
N TRP A 176 -21.32 1.33 9.14
CA TRP A 176 -21.95 0.44 8.15
C TRP A 176 -21.12 -0.83 7.91
N VAL A 177 -19.80 -0.72 7.77
CA VAL A 177 -18.91 -1.89 7.57
C VAL A 177 -19.01 -2.87 8.75
N GLU A 178 -19.07 -2.38 9.99
CA GLU A 178 -19.17 -3.22 11.17
C GLU A 178 -20.47 -4.05 11.21
N VAL A 179 -21.55 -3.50 10.69
CA VAL A 179 -22.87 -4.14 10.74
C VAL A 179 -23.15 -5.00 9.51
N ASP A 180 -22.88 -4.50 8.32
CA ASP A 180 -23.35 -5.08 7.05
C ASP A 180 -22.30 -5.90 6.29
N VAL A 181 -21.01 -5.76 6.64
CA VAL A 181 -19.90 -6.42 5.90
C VAL A 181 -19.15 -7.44 6.75
N SER A 182 -19.39 -7.52 8.05
CA SER A 182 -18.72 -8.45 8.98
C SER A 182 -19.33 -9.87 9.02
N GLU A 183 -20.42 -10.13 8.29
CA GLU A 183 -21.00 -11.44 8.07
C GLU A 183 -20.51 -12.08 6.76
#